data_2a5f5ce6854a26b9db43b5bc0b83d75e
#
_entry.id   2a5f5ce6854a26b9db43b5bc0b83d75e
#
_cell.length_a   1.000
_cell.length_b   1.000
_cell.length_c   1.000
_cell.angle_alpha   90.00
_cell.angle_beta   90.00
_cell.angle_gamma   90.00
#
_symmetry.space_group_name_H-M   'P 1'
#
loop_
_entity.id
_entity.type
_entity.pdbx_description
1 polymer ?
#
loop_
_entity_poly.entity_id
_entity_poly.type
_entity_poly.pdbx_seq_one_letter_code
_entity_poly.pdbx_strand_id
1 'polypeptide(L)'
;RDNEKIDAGLKENYRIEEAIEALQKESSYEMLAHTLTVIRRTMTKKAQMIIAVEPPRGDNQIRLQVVETPDGKKWWAAFTSFEEMKGGNQVMSTFLADMDQLLKSSLSANDIEGVIFNPWNKTIMLNKKLINIVLGNIV
;
A
#
# COMPACT_ATOMS: atom_id res chain seq x y z
N ARG A 1 23.61 -5.73 -11.18
CA ARG A 1 23.53 -5.80 -10.55
C ARG A 1 23.18 -6.46 -10.09
N ASP A 2 23.18 -6.83 -10.14
CA ASP A 2 22.67 -7.36 -9.57
C ASP A 2 22.55 -7.27 -8.65
N ASN A 3 23.03 -7.26 -8.55
CA ASN A 3 22.89 -6.93 -7.49
C ASN A 3 21.79 -6.59 -6.89
N GLU A 4 21.05 -6.70 -7.36
CA GLU A 4 19.93 -6.18 -6.78
C GLU A 4 19.18 -7.25 -6.12
N LYS A 5 19.35 -7.29 -4.82
CA LYS A 5 18.57 -8.16 -4.02
C LYS A 5 17.23 -7.54 -3.84
N ILE A 6 16.23 -8.08 -4.48
CA ILE A 6 14.86 -7.73 -4.15
C ILE A 6 14.57 -8.43 -2.83
N ASP A 7 14.13 -7.68 -1.83
CA ASP A 7 13.75 -8.27 -0.55
C ASP A 7 12.68 -9.35 -0.78
N ALA A 8 12.81 -10.45 -0.08
CA ALA A 8 11.90 -11.57 -0.26
C ALA A 8 10.44 -11.16 -0.09
N GLY A 9 10.17 -10.25 0.86
CA GLY A 9 8.80 -9.79 1.09
C GLY A 9 8.22 -8.95 -0.03
N LEU A 10 9.07 -8.37 -0.89
CA LEU A 10 8.62 -7.54 -2.00
C LEU A 10 8.58 -8.30 -3.33
N LYS A 11 9.05 -9.52 -3.33
CA LYS A 11 9.33 -10.26 -4.55
C LYS A 11 8.12 -10.44 -5.45
N GLU A 12 6.95 -10.70 -4.88
CA GLU A 12 5.73 -10.97 -5.63
C GLU A 12 4.91 -9.71 -5.90
N ASN A 13 5.34 -8.56 -5.39
CA ASN A 13 4.52 -7.34 -5.49
C ASN A 13 4.37 -6.83 -6.91
N TYR A 14 5.25 -7.26 -7.84
CA TYR A 14 5.09 -6.88 -9.24
C TYR A 14 3.73 -7.33 -9.79
N ARG A 15 3.16 -8.40 -9.23
CA ARG A 15 1.83 -8.85 -9.66
C ARG A 15 0.76 -7.83 -9.32
N ILE A 16 0.91 -7.19 -8.17
CA ILE A 16 -0.01 -6.12 -7.77
C ILE A 16 0.15 -4.94 -8.71
N GLU A 17 1.39 -4.58 -9.03
CA GLU A 17 1.66 -3.45 -9.92
C GLU A 17 1.06 -3.69 -11.30
N GLU A 18 1.20 -4.91 -11.83
CA GLU A 18 0.62 -5.25 -13.11
C GLU A 18 -0.91 -5.17 -13.09
N ALA A 19 -1.51 -5.65 -12.01
CA ALA A 19 -2.97 -5.61 -11.88
C ALA A 19 -3.47 -4.17 -11.79
N ILE A 20 -2.77 -3.32 -11.03
CA ILE A 20 -3.12 -1.91 -10.92
C ILE A 20 -3.01 -1.23 -12.29
N GLU A 21 -1.94 -1.52 -13.01
CA GLU A 21 -1.75 -0.94 -14.33
C GLU A 21 -2.89 -1.32 -15.28
N ALA A 22 -3.31 -2.58 -15.24
CA ALA A 22 -4.43 -3.02 -16.06
C ALA A 22 -5.74 -2.32 -15.64
N LEU A 23 -5.94 -2.13 -14.34
CA LEU A 23 -7.11 -1.43 -13.85
C LEU A 23 -7.12 0.04 -14.30
N GLN A 24 -5.94 0.67 -14.32
CA GLN A 24 -5.82 2.05 -14.79
C GLN A 24 -6.17 2.18 -16.26
N LYS A 25 -5.87 1.15 -17.05
CA LYS A 25 -6.19 1.15 -18.49
C LYS A 25 -7.65 0.83 -18.74
N GLU A 26 -8.24 0.00 -17.91
CA GLU A 26 -9.63 -0.40 -18.10
C GLU A 26 -10.31 -0.43 -16.73
N SER A 27 -10.94 0.69 -16.37
CA SER A 27 -11.61 0.83 -15.09
C SER A 27 -12.97 0.14 -15.14
N SER A 28 -13.04 -1.05 -14.57
CA SER A 28 -14.27 -1.81 -14.52
C SER A 28 -14.35 -2.52 -13.18
N TYR A 29 -15.55 -2.95 -12.81
CA TYR A 29 -15.71 -3.71 -11.57
C TYR A 29 -14.98 -5.04 -11.63
N GLU A 30 -14.95 -5.66 -12.81
CA GLU A 30 -14.22 -6.92 -12.98
C GLU A 30 -12.72 -6.72 -12.75
N MET A 31 -12.17 -5.65 -13.30
CA MET A 31 -10.75 -5.35 -13.10
C MET A 31 -10.45 -5.01 -11.66
N LEU A 32 -11.34 -4.27 -11.02
CA LEU A 32 -11.17 -3.98 -9.60
C LEU A 32 -11.19 -5.28 -8.78
N ALA A 33 -12.16 -6.14 -9.03
CA ALA A 33 -12.25 -7.42 -8.33
C ALA A 33 -11.00 -8.25 -8.54
N HIS A 34 -10.50 -8.28 -9.79
CA HIS A 34 -9.26 -8.99 -10.10
C HIS A 34 -8.09 -8.43 -9.31
N THR A 35 -7.96 -7.10 -9.28
CA THR A 35 -6.86 -6.45 -8.56
C THR A 35 -6.91 -6.78 -7.06
N LEU A 36 -8.11 -6.72 -6.47
CA LEU A 36 -8.25 -7.06 -5.05
C LEU A 36 -7.89 -8.52 -4.79
N THR A 37 -8.22 -9.41 -5.73
CA THR A 37 -7.86 -10.83 -5.63
C THR A 37 -6.34 -11.00 -5.67
N VAL A 38 -5.66 -10.28 -6.57
CA VAL A 38 -4.20 -10.34 -6.67
C VAL A 38 -3.55 -9.84 -5.38
N ILE A 39 -4.07 -8.74 -4.84
CA ILE A 39 -3.55 -8.21 -3.57
C ILE A 39 -3.71 -9.25 -2.46
N ARG A 40 -4.88 -9.87 -2.37
CA ARG A 40 -5.12 -10.88 -1.35
C ARG A 40 -4.21 -12.08 -1.50
N ARG A 41 -4.02 -12.57 -2.72
CA ARG A 41 -3.13 -13.72 -2.95
C ARG A 41 -1.70 -13.39 -2.57
N THR A 42 -1.24 -12.20 -2.92
CA THR A 42 0.10 -11.76 -2.59
C THR A 42 0.25 -11.63 -1.08
N MET A 43 -0.75 -11.08 -0.42
CA MET A 43 -0.78 -10.94 1.02
C MET A 43 -0.66 -12.30 1.72
N THR A 44 -1.38 -13.32 1.24
CA THR A 44 -1.33 -14.64 1.85
C THR A 44 0.01 -15.32 1.69
N LYS A 45 0.84 -14.86 0.76
CA LYS A 45 2.20 -15.35 0.59
C LYS A 45 3.20 -14.58 1.46
N LYS A 46 2.70 -13.85 2.45
CA LYS A 46 3.50 -13.12 3.42
C LYS A 46 4.21 -11.92 2.82
N ALA A 47 3.60 -11.30 1.81
CA ALA A 47 4.17 -10.11 1.19
C ALA A 47 4.25 -8.95 2.17
N GLN A 48 5.24 -8.09 1.94
CA GLN A 48 5.46 -6.90 2.73
C GLN A 48 5.31 -5.67 1.83
N MET A 49 5.12 -4.52 2.48
CA MET A 49 5.05 -3.24 1.80
C MET A 49 6.11 -2.32 2.39
N ILE A 50 6.58 -1.38 1.60
CA ILE A 50 7.46 -0.34 2.10
C ILE A 50 6.59 0.77 2.66
N ILE A 51 6.88 1.18 3.90
CA ILE A 51 6.17 2.27 4.55
C ILE A 51 7.17 3.38 4.85
N ALA A 52 6.78 4.62 4.59
CA ALA A 52 7.57 5.77 4.98
C ALA A 52 7.04 6.32 6.29
N VAL A 53 7.94 6.80 7.14
CA VAL A 53 7.57 7.37 8.43
C VAL A 53 7.92 8.84 8.46
N GLU A 54 7.12 9.60 9.21
CA GLU A 54 7.36 11.02 9.40
C GLU A 54 8.60 11.24 10.27
N PRO A 55 9.28 12.39 10.11
CA PRO A 55 10.41 12.70 10.98
C PRO A 55 9.99 12.69 12.45
N PRO A 56 10.90 12.28 13.35
CA PRO A 56 10.59 12.24 14.77
C PRO A 56 10.22 13.63 15.32
N ARG A 57 9.27 13.65 16.23
CA ARG A 57 8.82 14.88 16.88
C ARG A 57 9.24 14.95 18.33
N GLY A 58 10.13 14.03 18.77
CA GLY A 58 10.62 14.04 20.14
C GLY A 58 9.70 13.38 21.16
N ASP A 59 8.66 12.67 20.71
CA ASP A 59 7.67 12.07 21.61
C ASP A 59 7.69 10.55 21.58
N ASN A 60 8.71 9.94 21.04
CA ASN A 60 8.89 8.47 20.98
C ASN A 60 7.79 7.75 20.18
N GLN A 61 7.03 8.48 19.38
CA GLN A 61 6.00 7.86 18.54
C GLN A 61 6.45 7.78 17.10
N ILE A 62 6.11 6.66 16.46
CA ILE A 62 6.34 6.49 15.04
C ILE A 62 5.04 6.79 14.32
N ARG A 63 5.08 7.73 13.38
CA ARG A 63 3.92 8.10 12.60
C ARG A 63 4.16 7.76 11.15
N LEU A 64 3.23 7.03 10.56
CA LEU A 64 3.30 6.70 9.14
C LEU A 64 2.98 7.94 8.32
N GLN A 65 3.59 8.01 7.14
CA GLN A 65 3.31 9.10 6.23
C GLN A 65 1.85 9.06 5.80
N VAL A 66 1.21 10.24 5.81
CA VAL A 66 -0.18 10.40 5.43
C VAL A 66 -0.26 11.19 4.14
N VAL A 67 -1.13 10.77 3.24
CA VAL A 67 -1.46 11.51 2.02
C VAL A 67 -2.86 12.07 2.22
N GLU A 68 -3.02 13.37 1.99
CA GLU A 68 -4.33 14.00 2.09
C GLU A 68 -4.86 14.24 0.69
N THR A 69 -6.10 13.78 0.44
CA THR A 69 -6.75 13.98 -0.85
C THR A 69 -7.50 15.30 -0.86
N PRO A 70 -7.86 15.83 -2.04
CA PRO A 70 -8.52 17.14 -2.12
C PRO A 70 -9.83 17.26 -1.35
N ASP A 71 -10.48 16.13 -1.07
CA ASP A 71 -11.71 16.12 -0.29
C ASP A 71 -11.45 16.21 1.22
N GLY A 72 -10.19 16.39 1.63
CA GLY A 72 -9.82 16.50 3.03
C GLY A 72 -9.61 15.18 3.75
N LYS A 73 -9.73 14.08 3.06
CA LYS A 73 -9.54 12.76 3.68
C LYS A 73 -8.08 12.39 3.72
N LYS A 74 -7.73 11.61 4.71
CA LYS A 74 -6.34 11.22 4.94
C LYS A 74 -6.18 9.71 4.75
N TRP A 75 -5.03 9.32 4.22
CA TRP A 75 -4.74 7.94 3.85
C TRP A 75 -3.30 7.62 4.24
N TRP A 76 -3.07 6.40 4.69
CA TRP A 76 -1.69 5.93 4.84
C TRP A 76 -1.14 5.59 3.46
N ALA A 77 0.13 5.88 3.23
CA ALA A 77 0.81 5.56 1.97
C ALA A 77 1.68 4.32 2.17
N ALA A 78 1.62 3.41 1.21
CA ALA A 78 2.46 2.23 1.20
C ALA A 78 2.92 1.99 -0.24
N PHE A 79 4.07 1.34 -0.40
CA PHE A 79 4.67 1.16 -1.71
C PHE A 79 4.97 -0.31 -1.94
N THR A 80 4.71 -0.77 -3.16
CA THR A 80 4.95 -2.17 -3.54
C THR A 80 6.41 -2.43 -3.83
N SER A 81 7.18 -1.37 -4.16
CA SER A 81 8.59 -1.49 -4.51
C SER A 81 9.29 -0.18 -4.24
N PHE A 82 10.62 -0.22 -4.17
CA PHE A 82 11.41 0.99 -4.03
C PHE A 82 11.30 1.89 -5.26
N GLU A 83 11.09 1.30 -6.43
CA GLU A 83 10.84 2.08 -7.64
C GLU A 83 9.62 3.00 -7.48
N GLU A 84 8.54 2.46 -6.96
CA GLU A 84 7.32 3.25 -6.76
C GLU A 84 7.54 4.32 -5.70
N MET A 85 8.31 4.03 -4.67
CA MET A 85 8.59 5.00 -3.63
C MET A 85 9.42 6.17 -4.16
N LYS A 86 10.36 5.89 -5.05
CA LYS A 86 11.25 6.93 -5.57
C LYS A 86 10.50 7.98 -6.40
N GLY A 87 9.33 7.64 -6.91
CA GLY A 87 8.54 8.58 -7.68
C GLY A 87 8.16 9.83 -6.92
N GLY A 88 8.21 9.79 -5.59
CA GLY A 88 7.85 10.94 -4.77
C GLY A 88 8.98 11.92 -4.53
N ASN A 89 10.19 11.60 -4.92
CA ASN A 89 11.36 12.48 -4.81
C ASN A 89 11.66 12.98 -3.40
N GLN A 90 11.20 12.29 -2.38
CA GLN A 90 11.47 12.69 -1.00
C GLN A 90 12.37 11.67 -0.33
N VAL A 91 13.30 12.17 0.47
CA VAL A 91 14.15 11.31 1.29
C VAL A 91 13.43 11.08 2.61
N MET A 92 13.06 9.85 2.86
CA MET A 92 12.30 9.49 4.04
C MET A 92 12.86 8.24 4.68
N SER A 93 12.64 8.12 5.96
CA SER A 93 12.94 6.87 6.64
C SER A 93 11.86 5.85 6.27
N THR A 94 12.29 4.64 5.92
CA THR A 94 11.36 3.61 5.49
C THR A 94 11.63 2.32 6.23
N PHE A 95 10.61 1.47 6.31
CA PHE A 95 10.78 0.11 6.79
C PHE A 95 9.76 -0.78 6.08
N LEU A 96 9.97 -2.09 6.22
CA LEU A 96 9.06 -3.06 5.64
C LEU A 96 8.02 -3.46 6.67
N ALA A 97 6.77 -3.52 6.26
CA ALA A 97 5.69 -3.98 7.11
C ALA A 97 4.95 -5.11 6.42
N ASP A 98 4.51 -6.10 7.19
CA ASP A 98 3.69 -7.16 6.63
C ASP A 98 2.40 -6.56 6.08
N MET A 99 2.04 -6.93 4.86
CA MET A 99 0.88 -6.36 4.20
C MET A 99 -0.40 -6.58 5.00
N ASP A 100 -0.58 -7.79 5.53
CA ASP A 100 -1.79 -8.08 6.31
C ASP A 100 -1.85 -7.26 7.59
N GLN A 101 -0.73 -7.07 8.27
CA GLN A 101 -0.71 -6.27 9.49
C GLN A 101 -0.97 -4.80 9.20
N LEU A 102 -0.42 -4.30 8.11
CA LEU A 102 -0.65 -2.92 7.70
C LEU A 102 -2.15 -2.68 7.45
N LEU A 103 -2.77 -3.57 6.69
CA LEU A 103 -4.19 -3.42 6.35
C LEU A 103 -5.07 -3.56 7.59
N LYS A 104 -4.76 -4.51 8.47
CA LYS A 104 -5.52 -4.68 9.70
C LYS A 104 -5.39 -3.45 10.60
N SER A 105 -4.18 -2.91 10.72
CA SER A 105 -3.95 -1.72 11.55
C SER A 105 -4.73 -0.53 11.03
N SER A 106 -4.85 -0.40 9.71
CA SER A 106 -5.56 0.73 9.11
C SER A 106 -7.05 0.73 9.49
N LEU A 107 -7.63 -0.44 9.72
CA LEU A 107 -9.03 -0.53 10.10
C LEU A 107 -9.29 0.07 11.48
N SER A 108 -8.27 0.03 12.35
CA SER A 108 -8.39 0.56 13.71
C SER A 108 -8.00 2.04 13.80
N ALA A 109 -7.44 2.60 12.75
CA ALA A 109 -7.01 4.00 12.77
C ALA A 109 -8.19 4.88 12.38
N ASN A 110 -8.69 5.66 13.33
CA ASN A 110 -9.93 6.41 13.15
C ASN A 110 -9.77 7.66 12.28
N ASP A 111 -8.54 8.15 12.14
CA ASP A 111 -8.29 9.42 11.45
C ASP A 111 -7.91 9.23 9.98
N ILE A 112 -7.96 8.01 9.45
CA ILE A 112 -7.67 7.76 8.05
C ILE A 112 -8.81 7.00 7.38
N GLU A 113 -8.91 7.17 6.05
CA GLU A 113 -9.94 6.49 5.25
C GLU A 113 -9.51 5.10 4.82
N GLY A 114 -8.21 4.87 4.72
CA GLY A 114 -7.66 3.61 4.27
C GLY A 114 -6.20 3.75 3.91
N VAL A 115 -5.76 2.95 2.93
CA VAL A 115 -4.36 2.90 2.52
C VAL A 115 -4.29 3.15 1.01
N ILE A 116 -3.37 4.01 0.59
CA ILE A 116 -3.07 4.19 -0.83
C ILE A 116 -1.81 3.41 -1.13
N PHE A 117 -1.89 2.51 -2.10
CA PHE A 117 -0.71 1.83 -2.64
C PHE A 117 -0.16 2.68 -3.77
N ASN A 118 1.12 2.99 -3.70
CA ASN A 118 1.86 3.68 -4.78
C ASN A 118 1.23 5.00 -5.18
N PRO A 119 1.21 6.00 -4.30
CA PRO A 119 0.49 7.26 -4.59
C PRO A 119 1.01 8.03 -5.80
N TRP A 120 2.19 7.69 -6.35
CA TRP A 120 2.79 8.51 -7.40
C TRP A 120 2.62 7.96 -8.81
N ASN A 121 2.34 6.66 -8.98
CA ASN A 121 2.34 6.05 -10.31
C ASN A 121 1.29 4.96 -10.44
N LYS A 122 1.63 3.73 -10.02
CA LYS A 122 0.68 2.61 -10.13
C LYS A 122 -0.17 2.56 -8.88
N THR A 123 -1.15 3.44 -8.84
CA THR A 123 -1.91 3.79 -7.63
C THR A 123 -3.22 3.03 -7.52
N ILE A 124 -3.49 2.49 -6.35
CA ILE A 124 -4.85 2.07 -6.01
C ILE A 124 -5.16 2.55 -4.59
N MET A 125 -6.36 3.07 -4.40
CA MET A 125 -6.81 3.56 -3.12
C MET A 125 -7.74 2.52 -2.50
N LEU A 126 -7.34 1.99 -1.35
CA LEU A 126 -8.12 0.99 -0.65
C LEU A 126 -8.79 1.63 0.56
N ASN A 127 -10.08 1.95 0.44
CA ASN A 127 -10.82 2.42 1.60
C ASN A 127 -11.08 1.22 2.52
N LYS A 128 -11.62 1.47 3.70
CA LYS A 128 -11.79 0.42 4.69
C LYS A 128 -12.70 -0.71 4.20
N LYS A 129 -13.68 -0.38 3.36
CA LYS A 129 -14.54 -1.39 2.77
C LYS A 129 -13.75 -2.35 1.88
N LEU A 130 -12.91 -1.81 1.00
CA LEU A 130 -12.07 -2.63 0.13
C LEU A 130 -11.03 -3.40 0.93
N ILE A 131 -10.49 -2.79 1.98
CA ILE A 131 -9.54 -3.48 2.85
C ILE A 131 -10.20 -4.70 3.49
N ASN A 132 -11.44 -4.56 3.97
CA ASN A 132 -12.16 -5.69 4.54
C ASN A 132 -12.34 -6.80 3.52
N ILE A 133 -12.61 -6.46 2.26
CA ILE A 133 -12.74 -7.45 1.20
C ILE A 133 -11.41 -8.19 1.01
N VAL A 134 -10.31 -7.46 0.94
CA VAL A 134 -8.99 -8.06 0.76
C VAL A 134 -8.65 -9.00 1.91
N LEU A 135 -8.98 -8.59 3.14
CA LEU A 135 -8.70 -9.40 4.33
C LEU A 135 -9.65 -10.60 4.47
N GLY A 136 -10.72 -10.61 3.67
CA GLY A 136 -11.68 -11.71 3.76
C GLY A 136 -12.67 -11.56 4.90
N ASN A 137 -12.81 -10.37 5.45
CA ASN A 137 -13.78 -10.13 6.51
C ASN A 137 -15.18 -10.08 5.93
N ILE A 138 -16.12 -10.60 6.69
CA ILE A 138 -17.53 -10.50 6.32
C ILE A 138 -18.02 -9.13 6.74
N VAL A 139 -18.57 -8.39 5.78
CA VAL A 139 -19.00 -7.03 6.01
C VAL A 139 -20.52 -6.97 5.90
#